data_cec3bcca332cd2e1358d3b008cca58f0
#
_entry.id   cec3bcca332cd2e1358d3b008cca58f0
#
_cell.length_a   1.000
_cell.length_b   1.000
_cell.length_c   1.000
_cell.angle_alpha   90.00
_cell.angle_beta   90.00
_cell.angle_gamma   90.00
#
_symmetry.space_group_name_H-M   'P 1'
#
loop_
_entity.id
_entity.type
_entity.pdbx_description
1 polymer ?
#
loop_
_entity_poly.entity_id
_entity_poly.type
_entity_poly.pdbx_seq_one_letter_code
_entity_poly.pdbx_strand_id
1 'polypeptide(L)'
;MPEENKNLSEMMQLNEHYRAIFDKAGLSAQPGKRIAILTCMDCRLNPYEFAGLKDGEAHIIRNAGGRATDDAIRSLVVSHKVLGTKDWFIIGHTECGMSKITDEVLGQLLEQDLETASLEKGLWINPKRDPTKNCKPGSVLGKTINWGTFTDLHQTILDDIDTIRQH
;
A
#
# COMPACT_ATOMS: atom_id res chain seq x y z
N MET A 1 25.00 23.48 -0.55
CA MET A 1 24.00 23.00 -1.53
C MET A 1 23.27 21.84 -0.89
N PRO A 2 21.93 21.70 -0.98
CA PRO A 2 21.31 20.50 -0.48
C PRO A 2 21.91 19.29 -1.19
N GLU A 3 22.19 18.25 -0.44
CA GLU A 3 22.70 16.97 -0.95
C GLU A 3 21.73 16.48 -2.02
N GLU A 4 22.23 16.25 -3.24
CA GLU A 4 21.40 15.81 -4.35
C GLU A 4 20.76 14.47 -3.98
N ASN A 5 19.43 14.38 -4.06
CA ASN A 5 18.73 13.15 -3.73
C ASN A 5 19.07 12.09 -4.79
N LYS A 6 20.01 11.21 -4.47
CA LYS A 6 20.50 10.17 -5.36
C LYS A 6 19.37 9.32 -5.96
N ASN A 7 18.35 9.00 -5.15
CA ASN A 7 17.20 8.21 -5.63
C ASN A 7 16.41 8.96 -6.69
N LEU A 8 16.24 10.29 -6.54
CA LEU A 8 15.56 11.12 -7.52
C LEU A 8 16.32 11.13 -8.85
N SER A 9 17.63 11.38 -8.83
CA SER A 9 18.47 11.41 -10.02
C SER A 9 18.44 10.08 -10.76
N GLU A 10 18.54 8.96 -10.03
CA GLU A 10 18.45 7.61 -10.59
C GLU A 10 17.07 7.33 -11.21
N MET A 11 15.98 7.66 -10.50
CA MET A 11 14.62 7.49 -11.02
C MET A 11 14.38 8.31 -12.28
N MET A 12 14.88 9.55 -12.36
CA MET A 12 14.75 10.39 -13.54
C MET A 12 15.48 9.78 -14.75
N GLN A 13 16.71 9.30 -14.55
CA GLN A 13 17.47 8.65 -15.61
C GLN A 13 16.78 7.38 -16.14
N LEU A 14 16.28 6.53 -15.23
CA LEU A 14 15.54 5.32 -15.60
C LEU A 14 14.22 5.65 -16.31
N ASN A 15 13.55 6.72 -15.89
CA ASN A 15 12.31 7.18 -16.54
C ASN A 15 12.56 7.71 -17.98
N GLU A 16 13.67 8.39 -18.22
CA GLU A 16 14.03 8.79 -19.59
C GLU A 16 14.23 7.58 -20.50
N HIS A 17 14.91 6.54 -20.00
CA HIS A 17 15.04 5.29 -20.75
C HIS A 17 13.68 4.64 -20.99
N TYR A 18 12.83 4.52 -19.97
CA TYR A 18 11.48 3.98 -20.10
C TYR A 18 10.64 4.73 -21.13
N ARG A 19 10.70 6.07 -21.13
CA ARG A 19 9.99 6.90 -22.12
C ARG A 19 10.43 6.62 -23.56
N ALA A 20 11.73 6.37 -23.76
CA ALA A 20 12.28 6.11 -25.08
C ALA A 20 11.81 4.76 -25.68
N ILE A 21 11.50 3.79 -24.82
CA ILE A 21 11.07 2.44 -25.23
C ILE A 21 9.57 2.20 -24.99
N PHE A 22 8.81 3.23 -24.59
CA PHE A 22 7.40 3.08 -24.22
C PHE A 22 6.53 2.77 -25.45
N ASP A 23 5.96 1.58 -25.48
CA ASP A 23 5.14 1.04 -26.57
C ASP A 23 3.67 0.81 -26.20
N LYS A 24 3.25 1.28 -25.00
CA LYS A 24 1.93 0.96 -24.42
C LYS A 24 0.88 2.04 -24.60
N ALA A 25 1.17 3.09 -25.38
CA ALA A 25 0.23 4.20 -25.60
C ALA A 25 -1.11 3.77 -26.24
N GLY A 26 -1.12 2.64 -26.94
CA GLY A 26 -2.33 2.06 -27.54
C GLY A 26 -3.18 1.18 -26.61
N LEU A 27 -2.72 0.93 -25.37
CA LEU A 27 -3.51 0.13 -24.42
C LEU A 27 -4.74 0.92 -23.94
N SER A 28 -5.85 0.20 -23.80
CA SER A 28 -7.08 0.76 -23.23
C SER A 28 -6.91 1.00 -21.72
N ALA A 29 -7.58 2.03 -21.20
CA ALA A 29 -7.75 2.20 -19.75
C ALA A 29 -8.67 1.12 -19.14
N GLN A 30 -9.50 0.46 -19.95
CA GLN A 30 -10.28 -0.70 -19.52
C GLN A 30 -9.38 -1.94 -19.48
N PRO A 31 -9.28 -2.65 -18.35
CA PRO A 31 -8.39 -3.80 -18.25
C PRO A 31 -8.90 -4.96 -19.12
N GLY A 32 -7.99 -5.56 -19.90
CA GLY A 32 -8.31 -6.60 -20.87
C GLY A 32 -9.01 -7.82 -20.26
N LYS A 33 -8.64 -8.22 -19.04
CA LYS A 33 -9.28 -9.31 -18.30
C LYS A 33 -10.52 -8.88 -17.51
N ARG A 34 -10.82 -7.60 -17.46
CA ARG A 34 -11.93 -7.02 -16.69
C ARG A 34 -11.89 -7.35 -15.19
N ILE A 35 -10.70 -7.45 -14.63
CA ILE A 35 -10.47 -7.74 -13.22
C ILE A 35 -9.79 -6.57 -12.50
N ALA A 36 -10.03 -6.46 -11.20
CA ALA A 36 -9.26 -5.62 -10.29
C ALA A 36 -8.74 -6.46 -9.13
N ILE A 37 -7.53 -6.16 -8.67
CA ILE A 37 -6.88 -6.81 -7.54
C ILE A 37 -6.63 -5.76 -6.47
N LEU A 38 -7.09 -6.02 -5.24
CA LEU A 38 -6.70 -5.31 -4.04
C LEU A 38 -5.70 -6.16 -3.26
N THR A 39 -4.51 -5.65 -3.00
CA THR A 39 -3.46 -6.39 -2.30
C THR A 39 -2.54 -5.48 -1.49
N CYS A 40 -1.63 -6.09 -0.73
CA CYS A 40 -0.70 -5.36 0.12
C CYS A 40 0.35 -4.58 -0.70
N MET A 41 0.79 -3.44 -0.13
CA MET A 41 1.88 -2.62 -0.66
C MET A 41 3.27 -3.24 -0.44
N ASP A 42 3.39 -4.39 0.22
CA ASP A 42 4.65 -5.09 0.49
C ASP A 42 5.49 -5.23 -0.78
N CYS A 43 6.69 -4.65 -0.78
CA CYS A 43 7.54 -4.58 -1.96
C CYS A 43 8.04 -5.95 -2.47
N ARG A 44 7.90 -7.02 -1.66
CA ARG A 44 8.21 -8.40 -2.06
C ARG A 44 7.14 -8.99 -2.99
N LEU A 45 5.95 -8.36 -3.08
CA LEU A 45 4.85 -8.83 -3.91
C LEU A 45 4.86 -8.14 -5.26
N ASN A 46 4.87 -8.94 -6.32
CA ASN A 46 4.61 -8.45 -7.67
C ASN A 46 3.31 -9.04 -8.20
N PRO A 47 2.19 -8.28 -8.22
CA PRO A 47 0.91 -8.77 -8.70
C PRO A 47 0.92 -9.27 -10.14
N TYR A 48 1.74 -8.69 -10.99
CA TYR A 48 1.88 -9.14 -12.37
C TYR A 48 2.48 -10.54 -12.47
N GLU A 49 3.46 -10.85 -11.61
CA GLU A 49 4.11 -12.17 -11.57
C GLU A 49 3.20 -13.22 -10.94
N PHE A 50 2.72 -12.98 -9.71
CA PHE A 50 1.96 -14.02 -9.00
C PHE A 50 0.58 -14.29 -9.62
N ALA A 51 -0.01 -13.35 -10.34
CA ALA A 51 -1.28 -13.54 -11.04
C ALA A 51 -1.10 -13.80 -12.55
N GLY A 52 0.13 -13.90 -13.05
CA GLY A 52 0.42 -14.16 -14.45
C GLY A 52 -0.14 -13.10 -15.40
N LEU A 53 -0.08 -11.83 -15.01
CA LEU A 53 -0.69 -10.70 -15.73
C LEU A 53 0.34 -10.00 -16.62
N LYS A 54 -0.18 -9.44 -17.70
CA LYS A 54 0.54 -8.49 -18.56
C LYS A 54 0.01 -7.07 -18.34
N ASP A 55 0.77 -6.08 -18.79
CA ASP A 55 0.34 -4.69 -18.76
C ASP A 55 -1.01 -4.50 -19.49
N GLY A 56 -1.91 -3.73 -18.87
CA GLY A 56 -3.26 -3.49 -19.40
C GLY A 56 -4.28 -4.61 -19.14
N GLU A 57 -3.93 -5.71 -18.47
CA GLU A 57 -4.87 -6.82 -18.24
C GLU A 57 -5.71 -6.65 -16.96
N ALA A 58 -5.23 -5.94 -15.95
CA ALA A 58 -5.90 -5.77 -14.66
C ALA A 58 -5.65 -4.39 -14.05
N HIS A 59 -6.57 -3.92 -13.21
CA HIS A 59 -6.28 -2.83 -12.27
C HIS A 59 -5.69 -3.40 -10.99
N ILE A 60 -4.61 -2.78 -10.51
CA ILE A 60 -3.92 -3.17 -9.28
C ILE A 60 -4.04 -2.03 -8.26
N ILE A 61 -4.68 -2.30 -7.13
CA ILE A 61 -4.84 -1.38 -6.00
C ILE A 61 -4.01 -1.94 -4.85
N ARG A 62 -3.17 -1.10 -4.23
CA ARG A 62 -2.27 -1.53 -3.16
C ARG A 62 -2.27 -0.54 -2.01
N ASN A 63 -2.42 -1.07 -0.79
CA ASN A 63 -2.29 -0.30 0.45
C ASN A 63 -1.66 -1.14 1.56
N ALA A 64 -1.47 -0.55 2.74
CA ALA A 64 -0.96 -1.28 3.90
C ALA A 64 -1.93 -2.41 4.28
N GLY A 65 -1.45 -3.65 4.21
CA GLY A 65 -2.24 -4.85 4.52
C GLY A 65 -3.19 -5.33 3.41
N GLY A 66 -3.35 -4.59 2.31
CA GLY A 66 -4.30 -4.94 1.24
C GLY A 66 -5.76 -4.80 1.67
N ARG A 67 -6.06 -3.82 2.54
CA ARG A 67 -7.33 -3.65 3.24
C ARG A 67 -8.38 -2.89 2.42
N ALA A 68 -9.65 -3.25 2.62
CA ALA A 68 -10.82 -2.58 2.02
C ALA A 68 -11.12 -1.24 2.72
N THR A 69 -10.19 -0.29 2.60
CA THR A 69 -10.36 1.08 3.08
C THR A 69 -11.28 1.88 2.13
N ASP A 70 -11.83 2.99 2.59
CA ASP A 70 -12.71 3.85 1.78
C ASP A 70 -12.07 4.23 0.44
N ASP A 71 -10.77 4.53 0.42
CA ASP A 71 -10.06 4.86 -0.83
C ASP A 71 -9.88 3.64 -1.74
N ALA A 72 -9.59 2.46 -1.18
CA ALA A 72 -9.55 1.22 -1.95
C ALA A 72 -10.91 0.90 -2.56
N ILE A 73 -12.00 1.03 -1.78
CA ILE A 73 -13.38 0.83 -2.25
C ILE A 73 -13.71 1.84 -3.34
N ARG A 74 -13.42 3.14 -3.14
CA ARG A 74 -13.59 4.18 -4.16
C ARG A 74 -12.90 3.77 -5.48
N SER A 75 -11.68 3.27 -5.39
CA SER A 75 -10.89 2.85 -6.57
C SER A 75 -11.52 1.62 -7.26
N LEU A 76 -11.99 0.63 -6.48
CA LEU A 76 -12.70 -0.54 -7.00
C LEU A 76 -14.02 -0.15 -7.70
N VAL A 77 -14.78 0.79 -7.10
CA VAL A 77 -16.04 1.29 -7.69
C VAL A 77 -15.77 2.00 -9.01
N VAL A 78 -14.75 2.87 -9.10
CA VAL A 78 -14.35 3.52 -10.37
C VAL A 78 -13.92 2.47 -11.39
N SER A 79 -13.13 1.49 -10.98
CA SER A 79 -12.69 0.37 -11.80
C SER A 79 -13.87 -0.39 -12.42
N HIS A 80 -14.91 -0.64 -11.63
CA HIS A 80 -16.11 -1.32 -12.11
C HIS A 80 -17.02 -0.39 -12.93
N LYS A 81 -17.45 0.72 -12.32
CA LYS A 81 -18.51 1.56 -12.86
C LYS A 81 -18.12 2.30 -14.13
N VAL A 82 -16.85 2.72 -14.22
CA VAL A 82 -16.33 3.55 -15.31
C VAL A 82 -15.48 2.73 -16.29
N LEU A 83 -14.67 1.82 -15.75
CA LEU A 83 -13.66 1.09 -16.53
C LEU A 83 -14.01 -0.39 -16.75
N GLY A 84 -15.19 -0.82 -16.31
CA GLY A 84 -15.85 -2.07 -16.74
C GLY A 84 -15.26 -3.34 -16.16
N THR A 85 -14.57 -3.32 -15.01
CA THR A 85 -14.18 -4.56 -14.30
C THR A 85 -15.42 -5.30 -13.83
N LYS A 86 -15.33 -6.62 -13.79
CA LYS A 86 -16.42 -7.52 -13.38
C LYS A 86 -16.09 -8.26 -12.10
N ASP A 87 -14.85 -8.70 -11.99
CA ASP A 87 -14.39 -9.51 -10.88
C ASP A 87 -13.35 -8.75 -10.06
N TRP A 88 -13.46 -8.82 -8.73
CA TRP A 88 -12.53 -8.23 -7.78
C TRP A 88 -11.89 -9.34 -6.94
N PHE A 89 -10.58 -9.29 -6.85
CA PHE A 89 -9.80 -10.23 -6.07
C PHE A 89 -9.16 -9.51 -4.88
N ILE A 90 -9.46 -9.97 -3.68
CA ILE A 90 -8.83 -9.49 -2.44
C ILE A 90 -7.75 -10.49 -2.06
N ILE A 91 -6.50 -10.09 -2.17
CA ILE A 91 -5.36 -10.99 -2.03
C ILE A 91 -4.47 -10.53 -0.86
N GLY A 92 -4.54 -11.28 0.22
CA GLY A 92 -3.61 -11.13 1.35
C GLY A 92 -2.37 -12.01 1.17
N HIS A 93 -1.40 -11.86 2.08
CA HIS A 93 -0.18 -12.66 2.09
C HIS A 93 0.28 -12.97 3.51
N THR A 94 1.01 -14.06 3.67
CA THR A 94 1.67 -14.42 4.92
C THR A 94 2.78 -13.44 5.27
N GLU A 95 3.17 -13.36 6.54
CA GLU A 95 4.24 -12.48 7.01
C GLU A 95 4.03 -10.99 6.68
N CYS A 96 2.77 -10.55 6.60
CA CYS A 96 2.43 -9.15 6.42
C CYS A 96 2.85 -8.33 7.64
N GLY A 97 3.48 -7.17 7.41
CA GLY A 97 3.86 -6.26 8.49
C GLY A 97 2.69 -5.81 9.35
N MET A 98 1.49 -5.67 8.75
CA MET A 98 0.27 -5.26 9.45
C MET A 98 -0.28 -6.30 10.43
N SER A 99 0.17 -7.55 10.35
CA SER A 99 -0.13 -8.59 11.35
C SER A 99 0.84 -8.62 12.54
N LYS A 100 1.92 -7.82 12.50
CA LYS A 100 2.99 -7.80 13.51
C LYS A 100 2.96 -6.56 14.40
N ILE A 101 1.96 -5.71 14.24
CA ILE A 101 1.78 -4.47 15.00
C ILE A 101 0.29 -4.25 15.22
N THR A 102 -0.08 -3.47 16.25
CA THR A 102 -1.47 -3.11 16.51
C THR A 102 -1.75 -1.65 16.20
N ASP A 103 -3.00 -1.30 15.96
CA ASP A 103 -3.46 0.07 15.72
C ASP A 103 -3.03 1.00 16.87
N GLU A 104 -3.12 0.51 18.12
CA GLU A 104 -2.71 1.27 19.30
C GLU A 104 -1.22 1.58 19.28
N VAL A 105 -0.37 0.59 19.00
CA VAL A 105 1.09 0.77 18.95
C VAL A 105 1.47 1.73 17.82
N LEU A 106 0.90 1.58 16.63
CA LEU A 106 1.14 2.53 15.52
C LEU A 106 0.72 3.95 15.89
N GLY A 107 -0.45 4.11 16.51
CA GLY A 107 -0.93 5.40 16.97
C GLY A 107 0.01 6.07 17.97
N GLN A 108 0.49 5.30 18.95
CA GLN A 108 1.44 5.78 19.96
C GLN A 108 2.79 6.19 19.35
N LEU A 109 3.33 5.39 18.42
CA LEU A 109 4.58 5.71 17.73
C LEU A 109 4.46 7.02 16.96
N LEU A 110 3.36 7.19 16.20
CA LEU A 110 3.13 8.41 15.43
C LEU A 110 2.92 9.65 16.31
N GLU A 111 2.30 9.50 17.48
CA GLU A 111 2.13 10.63 18.41
C GLU A 111 3.45 11.15 18.95
N GLN A 112 4.44 10.28 19.10
CA GLN A 112 5.75 10.67 19.61
C GLN A 112 6.56 11.46 18.57
N ASP A 113 6.73 10.90 17.37
CA ASP A 113 7.44 11.54 16.26
C ASP A 113 7.18 10.78 14.93
N LEU A 114 7.77 11.28 13.83
CA LEU A 114 7.71 10.66 12.50
C LEU A 114 9.02 9.94 12.12
N GLU A 115 9.87 9.65 13.08
CA GLU A 115 11.08 8.85 12.82
C GLU A 115 10.71 7.39 12.57
N THR A 116 11.59 6.68 11.86
CA THR A 116 11.35 5.25 11.57
C THR A 116 11.53 4.43 12.84
N ALA A 117 10.46 3.80 13.30
CA ALA A 117 10.50 2.90 14.45
C ALA A 117 11.26 1.61 14.12
N SER A 118 11.89 1.01 15.12
CA SER A 118 12.56 -0.28 15.03
C SER A 118 11.87 -1.33 15.91
N LEU A 119 11.99 -2.60 15.51
CA LEU A 119 11.50 -3.73 16.31
C LEU A 119 12.65 -4.26 17.17
N GLU A 120 12.61 -3.99 18.48
CA GLU A 120 13.61 -4.43 19.45
C GLU A 120 12.98 -5.38 20.47
N LYS A 121 13.50 -6.58 20.56
CA LYS A 121 13.02 -7.63 21.51
C LYS A 121 11.49 -7.85 21.49
N GLY A 122 10.89 -7.73 20.29
CA GLY A 122 9.44 -7.90 20.10
C GLY A 122 8.59 -6.65 20.37
N LEU A 123 9.21 -5.51 20.67
CA LEU A 123 8.53 -4.23 20.88
C LEU A 123 8.91 -3.24 19.79
N TRP A 124 7.93 -2.55 19.25
CA TRP A 124 8.16 -1.44 18.35
C TRP A 124 8.49 -0.18 19.15
N ILE A 125 9.62 0.45 18.83
CA ILE A 125 10.12 1.63 19.53
C ILE A 125 10.59 2.67 18.52
N ASN A 126 10.27 3.94 18.81
CA ASN A 126 10.91 5.05 18.12
C ASN A 126 12.38 5.18 18.56
N PRO A 127 13.28 5.63 17.69
CA PRO A 127 14.66 5.88 18.06
C PRO A 127 14.73 6.93 19.18
N LYS A 128 15.75 6.83 20.02
CA LYS A 128 16.00 7.87 21.04
C LYS A 128 16.16 9.23 20.35
N ARG A 129 15.37 10.18 20.78
CA ARG A 129 15.39 11.54 20.26
C ARG A 129 16.79 12.13 20.43
N ASP A 130 17.43 12.45 19.33
CA ASP A 130 18.69 13.19 19.31
C ASP A 130 18.38 14.71 19.37
N PRO A 131 18.69 15.40 20.48
CA PRO A 131 18.35 16.81 20.62
C PRO A 131 19.10 17.71 19.62
N THR A 132 20.13 17.19 18.96
CA THR A 132 20.91 17.92 17.94
C THR A 132 20.32 17.81 16.55
N LYS A 133 19.36 16.89 16.33
CA LYS A 133 18.66 16.68 15.06
C LYS A 133 17.27 17.29 15.09
N ASN A 134 16.87 17.83 13.96
CA ASN A 134 15.54 18.39 13.78
C ASN A 134 14.55 17.21 13.62
N CYS A 135 14.14 16.62 14.76
CA CYS A 135 13.17 15.53 14.76
C CYS A 135 11.83 16.04 14.23
N LYS A 136 11.24 15.30 13.31
CA LYS A 136 9.89 15.60 12.81
C LYS A 136 8.89 15.45 13.96
N PRO A 137 7.98 16.43 14.14
CA PRO A 137 6.98 16.33 15.20
C PRO A 137 6.05 15.14 14.94
N GLY A 138 5.58 14.52 16.00
CA GLY A 138 4.52 13.52 15.94
C GLY A 138 3.15 14.14 15.59
N SER A 139 2.15 13.30 15.46
CA SER A 139 0.79 13.71 15.16
C SER A 139 -0.19 13.13 16.18
N VAL A 140 -0.98 14.00 16.80
CA VAL A 140 -2.08 13.60 17.69
C VAL A 140 -3.18 12.79 16.97
N LEU A 141 -3.19 12.82 15.65
CA LEU A 141 -4.14 12.05 14.82
C LEU A 141 -3.82 10.54 14.81
N GLY A 142 -2.67 10.11 15.31
CA GLY A 142 -2.28 8.71 15.33
C GLY A 142 -3.34 7.77 15.93
N LYS A 143 -4.02 8.21 16.98
CA LYS A 143 -5.09 7.45 17.64
C LYS A 143 -6.43 7.45 16.90
N THR A 144 -6.64 8.34 15.95
CA THR A 144 -7.90 8.46 15.20
C THR A 144 -7.86 7.74 13.85
N ILE A 145 -6.68 7.32 13.41
CA ILE A 145 -6.50 6.59 12.17
C ILE A 145 -6.88 5.12 12.39
N ASN A 146 -7.75 4.59 11.54
CA ASN A 146 -7.93 3.15 11.41
C ASN A 146 -6.77 2.59 10.59
N TRP A 147 -5.79 2.00 11.25
CA TRP A 147 -4.60 1.46 10.60
C TRP A 147 -4.87 0.15 9.85
N GLY A 148 -5.95 -0.55 10.23
CA GLY A 148 -6.33 -1.81 9.62
C GLY A 148 -5.36 -2.95 9.92
N THR A 149 -4.75 -2.96 11.10
CA THR A 149 -3.94 -4.09 11.57
C THR A 149 -4.80 -5.32 11.80
N PHE A 150 -4.21 -6.51 11.80
CA PHE A 150 -4.96 -7.75 11.95
C PHE A 150 -4.12 -8.86 12.61
N THR A 151 -4.80 -9.87 13.14
CA THR A 151 -4.17 -11.06 13.75
C THR A 151 -4.44 -12.34 12.96
N ASP A 152 -5.59 -12.40 12.28
CA ASP A 152 -6.00 -13.55 11.46
C ASP A 152 -6.17 -13.09 10.00
N LEU A 153 -5.26 -13.54 9.15
CA LEU A 153 -5.26 -13.18 7.73
C LEU A 153 -6.52 -13.66 7.00
N HIS A 154 -6.97 -14.88 7.29
CA HIS A 154 -8.12 -15.47 6.60
C HIS A 154 -9.41 -14.72 6.96
N GLN A 155 -9.64 -14.51 8.25
CA GLN A 155 -10.81 -13.76 8.71
C GLN A 155 -10.81 -12.33 8.18
N THR A 156 -9.64 -11.67 8.18
CA THR A 156 -9.48 -10.31 7.65
C THR A 156 -9.90 -10.19 6.18
N ILE A 157 -9.54 -11.16 5.35
CA ILE A 157 -9.96 -11.16 3.93
C ILE A 157 -11.47 -11.30 3.82
N LEU A 158 -12.11 -12.16 4.63
CA LEU A 158 -13.56 -12.30 4.65
C LEU A 158 -14.25 -11.02 5.10
N ASP A 159 -13.75 -10.37 6.13
CA ASP A 159 -14.27 -9.09 6.63
C ASP A 159 -14.16 -7.98 5.57
N ASP A 160 -13.05 -7.92 4.86
CA ASP A 160 -12.85 -6.98 3.76
C ASP A 160 -13.81 -7.23 2.59
N ILE A 161 -14.07 -8.49 2.25
CA ILE A 161 -15.06 -8.85 1.22
C ILE A 161 -16.45 -8.43 1.66
N ASP A 162 -16.82 -8.66 2.92
CA ASP A 162 -18.13 -8.27 3.45
C ASP A 162 -18.27 -6.75 3.54
N THR A 163 -17.21 -6.02 3.90
CA THR A 163 -17.16 -4.56 3.87
C THR A 163 -17.45 -4.05 2.45
N ILE A 164 -16.80 -4.61 1.43
CA ILE A 164 -17.02 -4.22 0.02
C ILE A 164 -18.46 -4.52 -0.43
N ARG A 165 -19.05 -5.63 0.01
CA ARG A 165 -20.42 -6.00 -0.36
C ARG A 165 -21.50 -5.10 0.26
N GLN A 166 -21.19 -4.45 1.37
CA GLN A 166 -22.12 -3.56 2.09
C GLN A 166 -22.10 -2.13 1.57
N HIS A 167 -21.10 -1.76 0.79
CA HIS A 167 -20.95 -0.46 0.13
C HIS A 167 -21.65 -0.42 -1.23
#